data_0c6f0faa30ead7ab2685a60b84bcf93f
#
_entry.id   0c6f0faa30ead7ab2685a60b84bcf93f
#
_cell.length_a   1.000
_cell.length_b   1.000
_cell.length_c   1.000
_cell.angle_alpha   90.00
_cell.angle_beta   90.00
_cell.angle_gamma   90.00
#
_symmetry.space_group_name_H-M   'P 1'
#
loop_
_entity.id
_entity.type
_entity.pdbx_description
1 polymer ?
#
loop_
_entity_poly.entity_id
_entity_poly.type
_entity_poly.pdbx_seq_one_letter_code
_entity_poly.pdbx_strand_id
1 'polypeptide(L)'
;MPQKPNSSVVDTNREPYHEYEVEEFTIDEEPYYLPIQDEIEVFTAAYEQKIPVLLKGPTGCGKTRFVEYMAWRLGKPMSTVRKGNKQNPDVQGKPLITIASHEDLTASDLVGRFLLDGEQTRWVDGPLTRAVKAGAICYLDEVVEARKDTTVLIHPLTDHRRLLPVEKRGQILEAADGFLLVISYNPGYQSALKDLKQSTRQRFIAMEFGYPPREQEAAIVEKESGVDKKNADLLARLAEKVRNLKEHGLQEGVSTRLLIYAGNLISKGISPRRACEAAVAHALSDDPSVQRSINEIITSIFE
;
A
#
# COMPACT_ATOMS: atom_id res chain seq x y z
N MET A 1 -51.76 3.25 -34.23
CA MET A 1 -50.84 4.29 -33.73
C MET A 1 -49.85 3.59 -32.82
N PRO A 2 -48.58 3.47 -33.17
CA PRO A 2 -47.58 2.83 -32.30
C PRO A 2 -47.05 3.85 -31.28
N GLN A 3 -46.96 3.45 -30.03
CA GLN A 3 -46.38 4.18 -28.93
C GLN A 3 -44.87 4.34 -29.13
N LYS A 4 -44.36 5.56 -28.95
CA LYS A 4 -42.94 5.89 -28.95
C LYS A 4 -42.26 5.29 -27.67
N PRO A 5 -41.03 4.78 -27.79
CA PRO A 5 -40.31 4.33 -26.61
C PRO A 5 -39.85 5.52 -25.76
N ASN A 6 -40.04 5.37 -24.44
CA ASN A 6 -39.60 6.28 -23.42
C ASN A 6 -38.08 6.47 -23.51
N SER A 7 -37.64 7.65 -23.84
CA SER A 7 -36.26 8.08 -23.70
C SER A 7 -35.93 8.18 -22.21
N SER A 8 -35.15 7.25 -21.69
CA SER A 8 -34.52 7.37 -20.38
C SER A 8 -33.68 8.65 -20.37
N VAL A 9 -34.11 9.63 -19.63
CA VAL A 9 -33.30 10.82 -19.29
C VAL A 9 -32.08 10.31 -18.54
N VAL A 10 -30.92 10.41 -19.17
CA VAL A 10 -29.64 10.22 -18.51
C VAL A 10 -29.52 11.38 -17.54
N ASP A 11 -29.52 11.06 -16.24
CA ASP A 11 -29.29 12.03 -15.18
C ASP A 11 -27.85 12.55 -15.28
N THR A 12 -27.68 13.73 -15.89
CA THR A 12 -26.40 14.39 -16.10
C THR A 12 -25.89 15.13 -14.85
N ASN A 13 -26.57 15.00 -13.72
CA ASN A 13 -26.22 15.64 -12.45
C ASN A 13 -25.43 14.73 -11.48
N ARG A 14 -24.84 13.63 -11.94
CA ARG A 14 -23.82 12.96 -11.15
C ARG A 14 -22.54 13.74 -11.27
N GLU A 15 -22.20 14.48 -10.21
CA GLU A 15 -20.87 15.06 -10.07
C GLU A 15 -19.83 13.96 -10.26
N PRO A 16 -18.88 14.10 -11.20
CA PRO A 16 -17.92 13.05 -11.52
C PRO A 16 -16.86 12.81 -10.42
N TYR A 17 -16.92 13.55 -9.32
CA TYR A 17 -15.94 13.47 -8.23
C TYR A 17 -16.66 13.36 -6.88
N HIS A 18 -16.51 12.21 -6.24
CA HIS A 18 -16.84 12.09 -4.83
C HIS A 18 -15.78 12.81 -3.99
N GLU A 19 -16.19 13.67 -3.08
CA GLU A 19 -15.35 14.10 -1.97
C GLU A 19 -15.24 12.88 -1.04
N TYR A 20 -14.07 12.21 -1.01
CA TYR A 20 -13.86 11.06 -0.14
C TYR A 20 -13.91 11.52 1.32
N GLU A 21 -14.85 10.98 2.07
CA GLU A 21 -14.87 11.12 3.52
C GLU A 21 -13.86 10.14 4.14
N VAL A 22 -13.36 10.46 5.32
CA VAL A 22 -12.35 9.62 6.02
C VAL A 22 -12.89 8.20 6.26
N GLU A 23 -14.18 8.05 6.43
CA GLU A 23 -14.89 6.78 6.64
C GLU A 23 -14.83 5.86 5.42
N GLU A 24 -14.66 6.40 4.20
CA GLU A 24 -14.50 5.60 2.98
C GLU A 24 -13.16 4.84 2.92
N PHE A 25 -12.21 5.20 3.78
CA PHE A 25 -10.92 4.54 3.90
C PHE A 25 -10.87 3.51 5.04
N THR A 26 -12.01 3.18 5.62
CA THR A 26 -12.06 2.15 6.67
C THR A 26 -12.05 0.77 6.04
N ILE A 27 -11.20 -0.10 6.58
CA ILE A 27 -11.08 -1.48 6.11
C ILE A 27 -11.99 -2.36 6.97
N ASP A 28 -13.13 -2.76 6.39
CA ASP A 28 -14.18 -3.50 7.10
C ASP A 28 -13.91 -5.01 7.15
N GLU A 29 -13.27 -5.55 6.10
CA GLU A 29 -12.94 -6.97 6.00
C GLU A 29 -11.48 -7.21 6.36
N GLU A 30 -11.20 -8.35 7.00
CA GLU A 30 -9.84 -8.75 7.34
C GLU A 30 -9.00 -8.96 6.08
N PRO A 31 -7.99 -8.11 5.81
CA PRO A 31 -7.06 -8.38 4.73
C PRO A 31 -6.27 -9.66 5.02
N TYR A 32 -6.15 -10.53 4.04
CA TYR A 32 -5.33 -11.73 4.21
C TYR A 32 -3.85 -11.36 4.30
N TYR A 33 -3.28 -11.59 5.47
CA TYR A 33 -1.87 -11.31 5.75
C TYR A 33 -1.27 -12.45 6.58
N LEU A 34 -0.12 -12.96 6.16
CA LEU A 34 0.66 -13.95 6.90
C LEU A 34 1.91 -13.28 7.45
N PRO A 35 2.06 -13.18 8.77
CA PRO A 35 3.24 -12.59 9.37
C PRO A 35 4.46 -13.47 9.12
N ILE A 36 5.60 -12.82 8.87
CA ILE A 36 6.88 -13.50 8.61
C ILE A 36 7.75 -13.52 9.87
N GLN A 37 7.67 -12.45 10.67
CA GLN A 37 8.44 -12.25 11.89
C GLN A 37 7.55 -11.63 12.98
N ASP A 38 8.07 -10.64 13.68
CA ASP A 38 7.43 -9.91 14.78
C ASP A 38 6.83 -8.55 14.34
N GLU A 39 6.65 -8.34 13.03
CA GLU A 39 6.24 -7.05 12.48
C GLU A 39 4.91 -6.55 13.05
N ILE A 40 3.99 -7.45 13.41
CA ILE A 40 2.71 -7.10 14.02
C ILE A 40 2.92 -6.51 15.42
N GLU A 41 3.78 -7.14 16.23
CA GLU A 41 4.06 -6.71 17.60
C GLU A 41 4.81 -5.38 17.61
N VAL A 42 5.83 -5.25 16.77
CA VAL A 42 6.63 -4.02 16.63
C VAL A 42 5.76 -2.86 16.16
N PHE A 43 4.91 -3.07 15.15
CA PHE A 43 4.00 -2.01 14.67
C PHE A 43 2.97 -1.62 15.73
N THR A 44 2.40 -2.60 16.45
CA THR A 44 1.44 -2.35 17.53
C THR A 44 2.08 -1.50 18.64
N ALA A 45 3.29 -1.86 19.08
CA ALA A 45 4.03 -1.09 20.06
C ALA A 45 4.36 0.33 19.57
N ALA A 46 4.76 0.48 18.31
CA ALA A 46 5.00 1.79 17.70
C ALA A 46 3.72 2.65 17.68
N TYR A 47 2.57 2.05 17.33
CA TYR A 47 1.28 2.72 17.33
C TYR A 47 0.89 3.22 18.73
N GLU A 48 0.98 2.37 19.75
CA GLU A 48 0.67 2.71 21.14
C GLU A 48 1.56 3.83 21.68
N GLN A 49 2.83 3.83 21.29
CA GLN A 49 3.80 4.87 21.67
C GLN A 49 3.80 6.07 20.73
N LYS A 50 2.93 6.10 19.72
CA LYS A 50 2.81 7.18 18.73
C LYS A 50 4.13 7.45 17.97
N ILE A 51 4.95 6.42 17.77
CA ILE A 51 6.24 6.50 17.07
C ILE A 51 6.01 6.21 15.58
N PRO A 52 6.45 7.10 14.68
CA PRO A 52 6.26 6.88 13.25
C PRO A 52 7.06 5.68 12.72
N VAL A 53 6.54 5.03 11.69
CA VAL A 53 7.08 3.77 11.15
C VAL A 53 7.58 3.95 9.73
N LEU A 54 8.74 3.36 9.44
CA LEU A 54 9.35 3.29 8.12
C LEU A 54 9.42 1.83 7.66
N LEU A 55 8.71 1.50 6.57
CA LEU A 55 8.71 0.19 5.96
C LEU A 55 9.72 0.16 4.80
N LYS A 56 10.73 -0.69 4.90
CA LYS A 56 11.74 -0.90 3.86
C LYS A 56 11.55 -2.25 3.21
N GLY A 57 11.69 -2.34 1.90
CA GLY A 57 11.65 -3.64 1.23
C GLY A 57 11.34 -3.51 -0.25
N PRO A 58 11.54 -4.59 -1.02
CA PRO A 58 11.34 -4.59 -2.46
C PRO A 58 9.87 -4.34 -2.83
N THR A 59 9.65 -4.01 -4.10
CA THR A 59 8.30 -3.82 -4.65
C THR A 59 7.51 -5.12 -4.57
N GLY A 60 6.23 -5.00 -4.15
CA GLY A 60 5.29 -6.13 -4.11
C GLY A 60 5.62 -7.23 -3.10
N CYS A 61 6.42 -6.93 -2.04
CA CYS A 61 6.66 -7.85 -0.92
C CYS A 61 5.59 -7.80 0.19
N GLY A 62 4.52 -7.00 0.01
CA GLY A 62 3.40 -6.99 0.95
C GLY A 62 3.33 -5.80 1.91
N LYS A 63 4.17 -4.76 1.78
CA LYS A 63 4.16 -3.57 2.68
C LYS A 63 2.78 -2.92 2.80
N THR A 64 2.14 -2.61 1.68
CA THR A 64 0.80 -2.00 1.66
C THR A 64 -0.24 -2.92 2.29
N ARG A 65 -0.22 -4.22 1.95
CA ARG A 65 -1.11 -5.22 2.55
C ARG A 65 -0.94 -5.32 4.07
N PHE A 66 0.28 -5.21 4.56
CA PHE A 66 0.57 -5.16 6.00
C PHE A 66 -0.06 -3.93 6.66
N VAL A 67 0.06 -2.75 6.06
CA VAL A 67 -0.56 -1.52 6.61
C VAL A 67 -2.08 -1.63 6.63
N GLU A 68 -2.70 -2.16 5.58
CA GLU A 68 -4.14 -2.45 5.51
C GLU A 68 -4.55 -3.40 6.64
N TYR A 69 -3.82 -4.51 6.82
CA TYR A 69 -4.08 -5.47 7.89
C TYR A 69 -3.96 -4.83 9.28
N MET A 70 -2.95 -3.99 9.51
CA MET A 70 -2.77 -3.30 10.79
C MET A 70 -3.85 -2.25 11.04
N ALA A 71 -4.30 -1.52 10.02
CA ALA A 71 -5.41 -0.58 10.14
C ALA A 71 -6.71 -1.30 10.56
N TRP A 72 -7.00 -2.44 9.93
CA TRP A 72 -8.11 -3.28 10.31
C TRP A 72 -7.95 -3.83 11.75
N ARG A 73 -6.78 -4.38 12.07
CA ARG A 73 -6.50 -5.01 13.37
C ARG A 73 -6.59 -4.03 14.54
N LEU A 74 -6.02 -2.83 14.39
CA LEU A 74 -6.01 -1.78 15.41
C LEU A 74 -7.37 -1.09 15.59
N GLY A 75 -8.26 -1.19 14.61
CA GLY A 75 -9.64 -0.72 14.72
C GLY A 75 -10.54 -1.61 15.53
N LYS A 76 -10.20 -2.90 15.70
CA LYS A 76 -10.98 -3.80 16.54
C LYS A 76 -10.69 -3.57 18.03
N PRO A 77 -11.72 -3.48 18.89
CA PRO A 77 -11.49 -3.50 20.32
C PRO A 77 -10.77 -4.80 20.66
N MET A 78 -9.65 -4.72 21.35
CA MET A 78 -9.10 -5.91 21.98
C MET A 78 -10.20 -6.51 22.86
N SER A 79 -10.72 -7.64 22.46
CA SER A 79 -11.64 -8.41 23.29
C SER A 79 -10.85 -8.94 24.48
N THR A 80 -10.70 -8.09 25.51
CA THR A 80 -10.48 -8.60 26.83
C THR A 80 -11.66 -9.53 27.12
N VAL A 81 -11.37 -10.81 27.21
CA VAL A 81 -12.29 -11.86 27.64
C VAL A 81 -12.88 -11.42 28.99
N ARG A 82 -13.95 -10.66 28.95
CA ARG A 82 -14.91 -10.53 30.04
C ARG A 82 -16.24 -11.00 29.50
N LYS A 83 -16.61 -12.19 29.96
CA LYS A 83 -17.95 -12.75 29.79
C LYS A 83 -19.00 -11.68 30.07
N GLY A 84 -19.85 -11.43 29.08
CA GLY A 84 -21.13 -10.78 29.25
C GLY A 84 -21.17 -9.28 29.02
N ASN A 85 -21.00 -8.85 27.80
CA ASN A 85 -21.75 -7.67 27.33
C ASN A 85 -21.89 -7.72 25.80
N LYS A 86 -23.06 -7.30 25.32
CA LYS A 86 -23.46 -7.32 23.92
C LYS A 86 -22.42 -6.60 23.09
N GLN A 87 -21.96 -7.27 22.04
CA GLN A 87 -21.12 -6.66 20.99
C GLN A 87 -21.79 -5.38 20.51
N ASN A 88 -21.09 -4.27 20.61
CA ASN A 88 -21.46 -3.04 19.96
C ASN A 88 -21.14 -3.22 18.46
N PRO A 89 -22.13 -3.15 17.54
CA PRO A 89 -21.91 -3.43 16.13
C PRO A 89 -21.11 -2.34 15.38
N ASP A 90 -20.75 -1.23 16.04
CA ASP A 90 -20.22 -0.02 15.42
C ASP A 90 -18.68 0.16 15.55
N VAL A 91 -17.92 -0.92 15.78
CA VAL A 91 -16.45 -0.77 15.81
C VAL A 91 -15.89 -1.03 14.43
N GLN A 92 -15.88 0.01 13.64
CA GLN A 92 -15.17 0.11 12.37
C GLN A 92 -13.66 0.08 12.60
N GLY A 93 -12.89 -0.42 11.63
CA GLY A 93 -11.43 -0.38 11.61
C GLY A 93 -10.87 1.03 11.79
N LYS A 94 -9.57 1.17 12.01
CA LYS A 94 -8.94 2.49 12.02
C LYS A 94 -8.92 3.07 10.60
N PRO A 95 -9.27 4.36 10.43
CA PRO A 95 -9.15 4.98 9.13
C PRO A 95 -7.72 4.87 8.60
N LEU A 96 -7.58 4.46 7.35
CA LEU A 96 -6.32 4.41 6.62
C LEU A 96 -6.38 5.39 5.45
N ILE A 97 -5.45 6.32 5.41
CA ILE A 97 -5.29 7.23 4.25
C ILE A 97 -3.97 6.88 3.58
N THR A 98 -4.05 6.29 2.40
CA THR A 98 -2.89 5.94 1.60
C THR A 98 -2.63 7.01 0.55
N ILE A 99 -1.38 7.44 0.43
CA ILE A 99 -0.92 8.45 -0.51
C ILE A 99 0.24 7.86 -1.30
N ALA A 100 0.04 7.63 -2.59
CA ALA A 100 1.12 7.28 -3.50
C ALA A 100 1.99 8.51 -3.77
N SER A 101 3.27 8.40 -3.45
CA SER A 101 4.21 9.49 -3.70
C SER A 101 4.69 9.46 -5.15
N HIS A 102 4.85 10.63 -5.76
CA HIS A 102 5.36 10.81 -7.11
C HIS A 102 6.06 12.18 -7.23
N GLU A 103 6.81 12.40 -8.31
CA GLU A 103 7.63 13.59 -8.48
C GLU A 103 6.84 14.92 -8.51
N ASP A 104 5.57 14.87 -8.91
CA ASP A 104 4.71 16.07 -8.96
C ASP A 104 3.97 16.32 -7.63
N LEU A 105 4.02 15.39 -6.67
CA LEU A 105 3.35 15.54 -5.38
C LEU A 105 3.99 16.68 -4.58
N THR A 106 3.22 17.72 -4.32
CA THR A 106 3.67 18.89 -3.56
C THR A 106 3.19 18.86 -2.11
N ALA A 107 3.87 19.63 -1.26
CA ALA A 107 3.40 19.86 0.11
C ALA A 107 1.96 20.40 0.16
N SER A 108 1.56 21.22 -0.82
CA SER A 108 0.19 21.75 -0.93
C SER A 108 -0.85 20.66 -1.22
N ASP A 109 -0.51 19.64 -1.99
CA ASP A 109 -1.42 18.54 -2.26
C ASP A 109 -1.66 17.70 -1.02
N LEU A 110 -0.65 17.55 -0.16
CA LEU A 110 -0.77 16.86 1.11
C LEU A 110 -1.55 17.63 2.16
N VAL A 111 -1.28 18.95 2.27
CA VAL A 111 -1.86 19.79 3.34
C VAL A 111 -3.22 20.32 2.93
N GLY A 112 -3.38 20.77 1.70
CA GLY A 112 -4.62 21.35 1.21
C GLY A 112 -4.39 22.62 0.41
N ARG A 113 -5.48 23.05 -0.22
CA ARG A 113 -5.46 24.22 -1.13
C ARG A 113 -6.78 24.98 -1.09
N PHE A 114 -6.72 26.25 -1.49
CA PHE A 114 -7.92 27.01 -1.80
C PHE A 114 -8.43 26.65 -3.19
N LEU A 115 -9.70 26.36 -3.31
CA LEU A 115 -10.41 26.22 -4.57
C LEU A 115 -11.33 27.42 -4.79
N LEU A 116 -11.48 27.83 -6.04
CA LEU A 116 -12.49 28.81 -6.45
C LEU A 116 -13.82 28.09 -6.58
N ASP A 117 -14.82 28.56 -5.85
CA ASP A 117 -16.19 28.07 -5.89
C ASP A 117 -17.09 29.28 -6.23
N GLY A 118 -17.33 29.49 -7.52
CA GLY A 118 -17.94 30.71 -8.01
C GLY A 118 -17.10 31.94 -7.72
N GLU A 119 -17.63 32.91 -6.98
CA GLU A 119 -16.93 34.14 -6.56
C GLU A 119 -16.21 34.02 -5.21
N GLN A 120 -16.29 32.86 -4.55
CA GLN A 120 -15.69 32.61 -3.24
C GLN A 120 -14.54 31.63 -3.33
N THR A 121 -13.60 31.75 -2.39
CA THR A 121 -12.53 30.76 -2.21
C THR A 121 -12.87 29.85 -1.04
N ARG A 122 -12.89 28.53 -1.29
CA ARG A 122 -13.07 27.51 -0.26
C ARG A 122 -11.76 26.77 -0.03
N TRP A 123 -11.40 26.56 1.24
CA TRP A 123 -10.30 25.70 1.58
C TRP A 123 -10.74 24.23 1.54
N VAL A 124 -9.90 23.39 0.93
CA VAL A 124 -10.07 21.93 0.92
C VAL A 124 -8.84 21.29 1.58
N ASP A 125 -9.10 20.51 2.62
CA ASP A 125 -8.04 19.79 3.33
C ASP A 125 -7.44 18.70 2.43
N GLY A 126 -6.12 18.64 2.36
CA GLY A 126 -5.41 17.55 1.72
C GLY A 126 -5.43 16.26 2.56
N PRO A 127 -4.99 15.12 1.98
CA PRO A 127 -5.09 13.82 2.63
C PRO A 127 -4.30 13.74 3.95
N LEU A 128 -3.14 14.36 4.05
CA LEU A 128 -2.36 14.40 5.29
C LEU A 128 -3.10 15.19 6.39
N THR A 129 -3.69 16.33 6.04
CA THR A 129 -4.48 17.13 6.99
C THR A 129 -5.71 16.37 7.48
N ARG A 130 -6.38 15.66 6.58
CA ARG A 130 -7.52 14.79 6.95
C ARG A 130 -7.09 13.69 7.90
N ALA A 131 -5.96 13.00 7.61
CA ALA A 131 -5.41 11.96 8.47
C ALA A 131 -5.06 12.50 9.87
N VAL A 132 -4.40 13.65 9.95
CA VAL A 132 -4.02 14.30 11.21
C VAL A 132 -5.24 14.66 12.05
N LYS A 133 -6.29 15.22 11.44
CA LYS A 133 -7.55 15.59 12.12
C LYS A 133 -8.37 14.37 12.58
N ALA A 134 -8.40 13.32 11.76
CA ALA A 134 -9.22 12.13 12.04
C ALA A 134 -8.53 11.13 12.98
N GLY A 135 -7.26 11.31 13.30
CA GLY A 135 -6.50 10.28 14.04
C GLY A 135 -6.29 9.00 13.23
N ALA A 136 -6.17 9.13 11.91
CA ALA A 136 -6.00 8.01 10.98
C ALA A 136 -4.55 7.53 10.89
N ILE A 137 -4.35 6.32 10.39
CA ILE A 137 -3.04 5.89 9.89
C ILE A 137 -2.83 6.56 8.53
N CYS A 138 -1.79 7.39 8.41
CA CYS A 138 -1.39 8.03 7.16
C CYS A 138 -0.21 7.29 6.56
N TYR A 139 -0.42 6.64 5.42
CA TYR A 139 0.60 5.86 4.73
C TYR A 139 1.07 6.56 3.47
N LEU A 140 2.33 7.05 3.49
CA LEU A 140 3.01 7.59 2.31
C LEU A 140 3.79 6.46 1.64
N ASP A 141 3.25 5.94 0.56
CA ASP A 141 3.93 4.88 -0.21
C ASP A 141 4.97 5.48 -1.15
N GLU A 142 6.15 4.84 -1.21
CA GLU A 142 7.28 5.24 -2.03
C GLU A 142 7.73 6.70 -1.79
N VAL A 143 7.85 7.10 -0.52
CA VAL A 143 8.10 8.50 -0.11
C VAL A 143 9.34 9.16 -0.74
N VAL A 144 10.30 8.38 -1.21
CA VAL A 144 11.52 8.85 -1.88
C VAL A 144 11.26 9.35 -3.31
N GLU A 145 10.12 8.98 -3.91
CA GLU A 145 9.69 9.53 -5.19
C GLU A 145 9.06 10.93 -5.03
N ALA A 146 8.68 11.30 -3.82
CA ALA A 146 8.14 12.63 -3.55
C ALA A 146 9.24 13.72 -3.58
N ARG A 147 8.82 14.94 -3.77
CA ARG A 147 9.69 16.12 -3.70
C ARG A 147 10.28 16.30 -2.31
N LYS A 148 11.43 16.96 -2.23
CA LYS A 148 12.13 17.22 -0.96
C LYS A 148 11.31 18.10 0.02
N ASP A 149 10.48 18.99 -0.48
CA ASP A 149 9.57 19.83 0.33
C ASP A 149 8.53 18.98 1.07
N THR A 150 8.03 17.91 0.44
CA THR A 150 7.13 16.94 1.05
C THR A 150 7.75 16.24 2.25
N THR A 151 9.01 15.81 2.14
CA THR A 151 9.71 15.17 3.26
C THR A 151 9.99 16.11 4.42
N VAL A 152 10.20 17.40 4.16
CA VAL A 152 10.39 18.40 5.24
C VAL A 152 9.08 18.68 5.97
N LEU A 153 7.96 18.69 5.26
CA LEU A 153 6.63 18.92 5.82
C LEU A 153 6.25 17.92 6.92
N ILE A 154 6.66 16.66 6.77
CA ILE A 154 6.30 15.61 7.73
C ILE A 154 7.18 15.61 8.99
N HIS A 155 8.31 16.32 9.02
CA HIS A 155 9.23 16.30 10.17
C HIS A 155 8.59 16.71 11.51
N PRO A 156 7.76 17.78 11.60
CA PRO A 156 7.13 18.14 12.87
C PRO A 156 6.07 17.13 13.35
N LEU A 157 5.56 16.27 12.45
CA LEU A 157 4.67 15.17 12.82
C LEU A 157 5.43 13.96 13.38
N THR A 158 6.76 13.88 13.14
CA THR A 158 7.59 12.75 13.55
C THR A 158 8.33 12.99 14.87
N ASP A 159 8.14 14.13 15.50
CA ASP A 159 8.70 14.42 16.83
C ASP A 159 7.58 14.47 17.89
N HIS A 160 7.98 14.66 19.17
CA HIS A 160 7.07 14.69 20.32
C HIS A 160 5.94 15.72 20.20
N ARG A 161 6.12 16.77 19.41
CA ARG A 161 5.14 17.84 19.23
C ARG A 161 3.94 17.41 18.37
N ARG A 162 4.15 16.50 17.43
CA ARG A 162 3.11 15.93 16.54
C ARG A 162 2.28 17.02 15.84
N LEU A 163 2.95 18.02 15.27
CA LEU A 163 2.33 19.21 14.70
C LEU A 163 2.36 19.17 13.15
N LEU A 164 1.29 19.63 12.51
CA LEU A 164 1.22 19.90 11.09
C LEU A 164 1.02 21.40 10.85
N PRO A 165 2.02 22.12 10.33
CA PRO A 165 1.84 23.50 9.90
C PRO A 165 0.98 23.59 8.66
N VAL A 166 -0.08 24.39 8.70
CA VAL A 166 -0.95 24.73 7.54
C VAL A 166 -0.69 26.20 7.19
N GLU A 167 0.48 26.45 6.59
CA GLU A 167 1.01 27.80 6.37
C GLU A 167 0.03 28.72 5.64
N LYS A 168 -0.63 28.22 4.56
CA LYS A 168 -1.61 28.99 3.78
C LYS A 168 -2.83 29.43 4.58
N ARG A 169 -3.07 28.83 5.75
CA ARG A 169 -4.13 29.23 6.67
C ARG A 169 -3.62 29.96 7.92
N GLY A 170 -2.30 30.05 8.10
CA GLY A 170 -1.70 30.57 9.32
C GLY A 170 -2.04 29.72 10.55
N GLN A 171 -2.24 28.40 10.39
CA GLN A 171 -2.67 27.49 11.46
C GLN A 171 -1.64 26.40 11.68
N ILE A 172 -1.60 25.88 12.91
CA ILE A 172 -0.85 24.69 13.28
C ILE A 172 -1.87 23.70 13.83
N LEU A 173 -1.88 22.49 13.30
CA LEU A 173 -2.74 21.40 13.75
C LEU A 173 -1.92 20.43 14.61
N GLU A 174 -2.45 20.07 15.76
CA GLU A 174 -1.94 18.95 16.56
C GLU A 174 -2.60 17.66 16.09
N ALA A 175 -1.80 16.61 15.96
CA ALA A 175 -2.32 15.32 15.49
C ALA A 175 -3.27 14.71 16.54
N ALA A 176 -4.47 14.37 16.12
CA ALA A 176 -5.46 13.71 16.93
C ALA A 176 -4.98 12.35 17.46
N ASP A 177 -5.59 11.89 18.55
CA ASP A 177 -5.30 10.56 19.08
C ASP A 177 -5.59 9.48 18.04
N GLY A 178 -4.68 8.51 17.95
CA GLY A 178 -4.74 7.44 16.94
C GLY A 178 -4.03 7.76 15.64
N PHE A 179 -3.60 9.01 15.38
CA PHE A 179 -2.78 9.33 14.22
C PHE A 179 -1.42 8.63 14.29
N LEU A 180 -1.09 7.91 13.21
CA LEU A 180 0.23 7.34 13.00
C LEU A 180 0.71 7.66 11.59
N LEU A 181 1.94 8.17 11.46
CA LEU A 181 2.59 8.33 10.17
C LEU A 181 3.39 7.07 9.83
N VAL A 182 3.07 6.49 8.69
CA VAL A 182 3.79 5.34 8.11
C VAL A 182 4.34 5.77 6.76
N ILE A 183 5.60 5.52 6.50
CA ILE A 183 6.21 5.77 5.20
C ILE A 183 6.85 4.48 4.66
N SER A 184 6.94 4.34 3.36
CA SER A 184 7.66 3.23 2.73
C SER A 184 8.67 3.68 1.70
N TYR A 185 9.68 2.86 1.47
CA TYR A 185 10.56 2.97 0.31
C TYR A 185 11.23 1.64 -0.03
N ASN A 186 11.71 1.56 -1.26
CA ASN A 186 12.48 0.43 -1.74
C ASN A 186 13.98 0.81 -1.81
N PRO A 187 14.85 0.26 -0.95
CA PRO A 187 16.27 0.63 -0.90
C PRO A 187 17.09 0.15 -2.09
N GLY A 188 16.57 -0.73 -2.95
CA GLY A 188 17.31 -1.35 -4.06
C GLY A 188 17.21 -0.61 -5.40
N TYR A 189 16.32 0.36 -5.55
CA TYR A 189 15.95 0.96 -6.84
C TYR A 189 16.61 2.28 -7.15
N GLN A 190 17.34 2.88 -6.24
CA GLN A 190 17.59 4.30 -6.33
C GLN A 190 19.05 4.63 -6.56
N SER A 191 19.27 5.54 -7.51
CA SER A 191 20.52 6.29 -7.55
C SER A 191 20.76 6.92 -6.17
N ALA A 192 22.01 7.02 -5.73
CA ALA A 192 22.40 7.65 -4.46
C ALA A 192 21.79 9.07 -4.23
N LEU A 193 21.16 9.65 -5.25
CA LEU A 193 20.52 10.97 -5.27
C LEU A 193 19.09 10.96 -4.70
N LYS A 194 18.41 9.79 -4.69
CA LYS A 194 16.99 9.65 -4.24
C LYS A 194 16.84 8.93 -2.90
N ASP A 195 17.89 8.80 -2.10
CA ASP A 195 17.79 8.16 -0.79
C ASP A 195 17.27 9.13 0.29
N LEU A 196 16.53 8.58 1.27
CA LEU A 196 16.10 9.35 2.43
C LEU A 196 17.32 9.82 3.23
N LYS A 197 17.37 11.12 3.54
CA LYS A 197 18.41 11.67 4.41
C LYS A 197 18.45 10.92 5.73
N GLN A 198 19.64 10.71 6.26
CA GLN A 198 19.82 10.04 7.55
C GLN A 198 19.05 10.72 8.68
N SER A 199 19.00 12.06 8.68
CA SER A 199 18.21 12.83 9.65
C SER A 199 16.71 12.56 9.59
N THR A 200 16.17 12.20 8.42
CA THR A 200 14.79 11.78 8.26
C THR A 200 14.60 10.35 8.77
N ARG A 201 15.50 9.42 8.37
CA ARG A 201 15.42 8.01 8.79
C ARG A 201 15.45 7.83 10.30
N GLN A 202 16.30 8.59 10.99
CA GLN A 202 16.44 8.54 12.47
C GLN A 202 15.19 8.98 13.26
N ARG A 203 14.15 9.45 12.58
CA ARG A 203 12.88 9.83 13.19
C ARG A 203 11.84 8.69 13.21
N PHE A 204 12.17 7.55 12.64
CA PHE A 204 11.25 6.42 12.43
C PHE A 204 11.80 5.14 13.05
N ILE A 205 10.90 4.29 13.52
CA ILE A 205 11.22 2.87 13.68
C ILE A 205 11.22 2.26 12.28
N ALA A 206 12.34 1.63 11.91
CA ALA A 206 12.49 0.99 10.60
C ALA A 206 12.21 -0.49 10.70
N MET A 207 11.28 -0.97 9.85
CA MET A 207 10.93 -2.38 9.70
C MET A 207 11.34 -2.85 8.31
N GLU A 208 12.03 -3.99 8.23
CA GLU A 208 12.52 -4.53 6.97
C GLU A 208 11.59 -5.65 6.47
N PHE A 209 11.11 -5.50 5.25
CA PHE A 209 10.26 -6.44 4.55
C PHE A 209 11.06 -7.15 3.46
N GLY A 210 10.92 -8.46 3.39
CA GLY A 210 11.41 -9.30 2.32
C GLY A 210 10.28 -10.04 1.61
N TYR A 211 10.61 -10.82 0.61
CA TYR A 211 9.65 -11.77 0.06
C TYR A 211 9.41 -12.89 1.06
N PRO A 212 8.17 -13.38 1.18
CA PRO A 212 7.86 -14.48 2.09
C PRO A 212 8.68 -15.74 1.77
N PRO A 213 8.96 -16.60 2.75
CA PRO A 213 9.47 -17.94 2.49
C PRO A 213 8.53 -18.70 1.53
N ARG A 214 9.09 -19.61 0.73
CA ARG A 214 8.36 -20.31 -0.35
C ARG A 214 7.00 -20.88 0.08
N GLU A 215 6.95 -21.56 1.23
CA GLU A 215 5.70 -22.17 1.71
C GLU A 215 4.63 -21.13 2.03
N GLN A 216 5.01 -20.04 2.66
CA GLN A 216 4.10 -18.93 2.96
C GLN A 216 3.71 -18.18 1.67
N GLU A 217 4.65 -17.96 0.76
CA GLU A 217 4.37 -17.32 -0.52
C GLU A 217 3.40 -18.14 -1.36
N ALA A 218 3.56 -19.47 -1.40
CA ALA A 218 2.61 -20.38 -2.05
C ALA A 218 1.22 -20.27 -1.43
N ALA A 219 1.11 -20.25 -0.10
CA ALA A 219 -0.18 -20.09 0.58
C ALA A 219 -0.84 -18.72 0.27
N ILE A 220 -0.06 -17.65 0.18
CA ILE A 220 -0.56 -16.32 -0.23
C ILE A 220 -1.09 -16.37 -1.67
N VAL A 221 -0.32 -16.95 -2.59
CA VAL A 221 -0.71 -17.06 -4.00
C VAL A 221 -1.98 -17.91 -4.15
N GLU A 222 -2.06 -19.08 -3.49
CA GLU A 222 -3.25 -19.93 -3.49
C GLU A 222 -4.48 -19.15 -3.02
N LYS A 223 -4.38 -18.49 -1.87
CA LYS A 223 -5.50 -17.75 -1.25
C LYS A 223 -5.96 -16.57 -2.09
N GLU A 224 -5.04 -15.76 -2.57
CA GLU A 224 -5.35 -14.50 -3.27
C GLU A 224 -5.77 -14.71 -4.73
N SER A 225 -5.25 -15.76 -5.40
CA SER A 225 -5.56 -16.01 -6.81
C SER A 225 -6.60 -17.12 -7.05
N GLY A 226 -6.89 -17.94 -6.05
CA GLY A 226 -7.75 -19.10 -6.21
C GLY A 226 -7.17 -20.21 -7.09
N VAL A 227 -5.88 -20.17 -7.40
CA VAL A 227 -5.18 -21.24 -8.10
C VAL A 227 -5.01 -22.45 -7.17
N ASP A 228 -4.95 -23.66 -7.74
CA ASP A 228 -4.73 -24.87 -6.93
C ASP A 228 -3.34 -24.87 -6.27
N LYS A 229 -3.23 -25.60 -5.16
CA LYS A 229 -2.03 -25.69 -4.33
C LYS A 229 -0.77 -26.12 -5.10
N LYS A 230 -0.91 -27.01 -6.10
CA LYS A 230 0.22 -27.48 -6.91
C LYS A 230 0.80 -26.34 -7.73
N ASN A 231 -0.06 -25.61 -8.44
CA ASN A 231 0.35 -24.46 -9.23
C ASN A 231 0.86 -23.32 -8.36
N ALA A 232 0.28 -23.08 -7.18
CA ALA A 232 0.77 -22.07 -6.22
C ALA A 232 2.20 -22.39 -5.77
N ASP A 233 2.52 -23.64 -5.42
CA ASP A 233 3.88 -24.08 -5.07
C ASP A 233 4.86 -23.93 -6.24
N LEU A 234 4.44 -24.29 -7.46
CA LEU A 234 5.27 -24.13 -8.66
C LEU A 234 5.54 -22.64 -8.96
N LEU A 235 4.58 -21.74 -8.74
CA LEU A 235 4.75 -20.29 -8.87
C LEU A 235 5.73 -19.75 -7.83
N ALA A 236 5.63 -20.15 -6.57
CA ALA A 236 6.57 -19.76 -5.52
C ALA A 236 7.99 -20.27 -5.81
N ARG A 237 8.13 -21.50 -6.32
CA ARG A 237 9.40 -22.07 -6.78
C ARG A 237 9.97 -21.30 -7.98
N LEU A 238 9.12 -20.84 -8.90
CA LEU A 238 9.55 -19.99 -10.01
C LEU A 238 10.14 -18.69 -9.48
N ALA A 239 9.46 -18.03 -8.55
CA ALA A 239 9.95 -16.78 -7.96
C ALA A 239 11.30 -16.94 -7.28
N GLU A 240 11.49 -17.98 -6.49
CA GLU A 240 12.77 -18.28 -5.83
C GLU A 240 13.90 -18.43 -6.84
N LYS A 241 13.70 -19.21 -7.91
CA LYS A 241 14.71 -19.39 -8.95
C LYS A 241 15.00 -18.10 -9.73
N VAL A 242 13.98 -17.33 -10.09
CA VAL A 242 14.16 -16.07 -10.84
C VAL A 242 14.83 -14.99 -9.96
N ARG A 243 14.51 -14.92 -8.67
CA ARG A 243 15.18 -14.01 -7.72
C ARG A 243 16.68 -14.27 -7.62
N ASN A 244 17.11 -15.52 -7.77
CA ASN A 244 18.52 -15.87 -7.78
C ASN A 244 19.27 -15.38 -9.05
N LEU A 245 18.52 -14.97 -10.10
CA LEU A 245 19.13 -14.33 -11.29
C LEU A 245 19.53 -12.86 -11.09
N LYS A 246 19.28 -12.26 -9.92
CA LYS A 246 19.72 -10.87 -9.62
C LYS A 246 21.20 -10.63 -9.88
N GLU A 247 22.04 -11.62 -9.63
CA GLU A 247 23.48 -11.56 -9.90
C GLU A 247 23.82 -11.52 -11.42
N HIS A 248 22.82 -11.76 -12.28
CA HIS A 248 22.94 -11.86 -13.73
C HIS A 248 22.20 -10.75 -14.50
N GLY A 249 22.00 -9.57 -13.89
CA GLY A 249 21.48 -8.39 -14.57
C GLY A 249 19.99 -8.09 -14.40
N LEU A 250 19.28 -8.87 -13.59
CA LEU A 250 17.91 -8.51 -13.21
C LEU A 250 17.93 -7.40 -12.16
N GLN A 251 17.32 -6.27 -12.46
CA GLN A 251 17.26 -5.13 -11.53
C GLN A 251 16.39 -5.45 -10.30
N GLU A 252 15.24 -6.10 -10.48
CA GLU A 252 14.34 -6.57 -9.41
C GLU A 252 14.00 -8.04 -9.53
N GLY A 253 13.76 -8.68 -8.37
CA GLY A 253 13.22 -10.04 -8.33
C GLY A 253 11.71 -10.06 -8.59
N VAL A 254 11.20 -11.24 -8.93
CA VAL A 254 9.76 -11.47 -9.07
C VAL A 254 9.05 -11.10 -7.77
N SER A 255 8.09 -10.19 -7.85
CA SER A 255 7.25 -9.84 -6.70
C SER A 255 6.13 -10.87 -6.49
N THR A 256 5.68 -11.02 -5.24
CA THR A 256 4.52 -11.86 -4.92
C THR A 256 3.27 -11.42 -5.67
N ARG A 257 3.14 -10.12 -5.98
CA ARG A 257 2.06 -9.57 -6.81
C ARG A 257 2.02 -10.19 -8.20
N LEU A 258 3.17 -10.35 -8.87
CA LEU A 258 3.24 -10.97 -10.19
C LEU A 258 2.86 -12.46 -10.15
N LEU A 259 3.18 -13.15 -9.06
CA LEU A 259 2.75 -14.54 -8.86
C LEU A 259 1.24 -14.66 -8.70
N ILE A 260 0.63 -13.73 -7.95
CA ILE A 260 -0.83 -13.66 -7.81
C ILE A 260 -1.47 -13.41 -9.17
N TYR A 261 -0.91 -12.51 -10.00
CA TYR A 261 -1.41 -12.27 -11.36
C TYR A 261 -1.30 -13.52 -12.24
N ALA A 262 -0.17 -14.22 -12.21
CA ALA A 262 -0.02 -15.50 -12.92
C ALA A 262 -1.05 -16.53 -12.42
N GLY A 263 -1.23 -16.65 -11.09
CA GLY A 263 -2.23 -17.53 -10.49
C GLY A 263 -3.66 -17.19 -10.92
N ASN A 264 -4.02 -15.91 -10.98
CA ASN A 264 -5.32 -15.45 -11.48
C ASN A 264 -5.56 -15.86 -12.95
N LEU A 265 -4.54 -15.76 -13.79
CA LEU A 265 -4.65 -16.21 -15.19
C LEU A 265 -4.82 -17.73 -15.28
N ILE A 266 -4.07 -18.49 -14.49
CA ILE A 266 -4.16 -19.96 -14.46
C ILE A 266 -5.55 -20.38 -13.95
N SER A 267 -6.08 -19.78 -12.90
CA SER A 267 -7.42 -20.07 -12.36
C SER A 267 -8.55 -19.79 -13.37
N LYS A 268 -8.29 -18.95 -14.37
CA LYS A 268 -9.20 -18.67 -15.50
C LYS A 268 -8.95 -19.56 -16.74
N GLY A 269 -8.09 -20.58 -16.62
CA GLY A 269 -7.86 -21.57 -17.67
C GLY A 269 -6.72 -21.22 -18.64
N ILE A 270 -5.94 -20.18 -18.39
CA ILE A 270 -4.72 -19.92 -19.17
C ILE A 270 -3.66 -20.95 -18.77
N SER A 271 -2.94 -21.50 -19.75
CA SER A 271 -1.89 -22.46 -19.47
C SER A 271 -0.80 -21.84 -18.56
N PRO A 272 -0.26 -22.58 -17.58
CA PRO A 272 0.71 -22.06 -16.63
C PRO A 272 1.93 -21.40 -17.28
N ARG A 273 2.47 -21.98 -18.36
CA ARG A 273 3.58 -21.39 -19.11
C ARG A 273 3.22 -20.02 -19.66
N ARG A 274 2.07 -19.91 -20.34
CA ARG A 274 1.62 -18.65 -20.95
C ARG A 274 1.31 -17.58 -19.88
N ALA A 275 0.70 -17.97 -18.77
CA ALA A 275 0.41 -17.10 -17.64
C ALA A 275 1.70 -16.53 -17.05
N CYS A 276 2.72 -17.37 -16.81
CA CYS A 276 4.01 -16.93 -16.29
C CYS A 276 4.81 -16.10 -17.31
N GLU A 277 4.76 -16.43 -18.61
CA GLU A 277 5.38 -15.60 -19.63
C GLU A 277 4.81 -14.17 -19.62
N ALA A 278 3.49 -14.03 -19.57
CA ALA A 278 2.82 -12.74 -19.58
C ALA A 278 3.00 -11.95 -18.26
N ALA A 279 2.81 -12.62 -17.12
CA ALA A 279 2.81 -11.96 -15.82
C ALA A 279 4.20 -11.83 -15.20
N VAL A 280 5.19 -12.63 -15.62
CA VAL A 280 6.52 -12.63 -15.02
C VAL A 280 7.58 -12.22 -16.03
N ALA A 281 7.76 -12.96 -17.14
CA ALA A 281 8.88 -12.72 -18.05
C ALA A 281 8.80 -11.33 -18.69
N HIS A 282 7.66 -10.99 -19.28
CA HIS A 282 7.46 -9.69 -19.94
C HIS A 282 7.34 -8.52 -18.96
N ALA A 283 6.89 -8.76 -17.73
CA ALA A 283 6.76 -7.70 -16.74
C ALA A 283 8.08 -7.33 -16.07
N LEU A 284 9.06 -8.24 -16.05
CA LEU A 284 10.34 -8.01 -15.38
C LEU A 284 11.40 -7.34 -16.24
N SER A 285 11.37 -7.54 -17.55
CA SER A 285 12.40 -7.01 -18.44
C SER A 285 11.93 -6.93 -19.89
N ASP A 286 12.35 -5.87 -20.57
CA ASP A 286 12.23 -5.73 -22.02
C ASP A 286 13.44 -6.33 -22.77
N ASP A 287 14.49 -6.73 -22.05
CA ASP A 287 15.69 -7.36 -22.65
C ASP A 287 15.37 -8.79 -23.09
N PRO A 288 15.51 -9.11 -24.42
CA PRO A 288 15.21 -10.44 -24.93
C PRO A 288 16.10 -11.56 -24.35
N SER A 289 17.31 -11.24 -23.87
CA SER A 289 18.20 -12.23 -23.26
C SER A 289 17.73 -12.62 -21.87
N VAL A 290 17.32 -11.64 -21.09
CA VAL A 290 16.73 -11.83 -19.75
C VAL A 290 15.40 -12.58 -19.86
N GLN A 291 14.53 -12.18 -20.79
CA GLN A 291 13.26 -12.87 -21.04
C GLN A 291 13.48 -14.34 -21.41
N ARG A 292 14.47 -14.65 -22.26
CA ARG A 292 14.81 -16.04 -22.60
C ARG A 292 15.22 -16.85 -21.38
N SER A 293 16.09 -16.32 -20.53
CA SER A 293 16.54 -16.99 -19.32
C SER A 293 15.36 -17.27 -18.37
N ILE A 294 14.44 -16.31 -18.21
CA ILE A 294 13.24 -16.50 -17.40
C ILE A 294 12.34 -17.58 -18.02
N ASN A 295 12.15 -17.57 -19.35
CA ASN A 295 11.32 -18.55 -20.06
C ASN A 295 11.91 -19.97 -20.01
N GLU A 296 13.23 -20.13 -19.98
CA GLU A 296 13.89 -21.42 -19.73
C GLU A 296 13.56 -21.94 -18.33
N ILE A 297 13.58 -21.08 -17.30
CA ILE A 297 13.18 -21.45 -15.94
C ILE A 297 11.70 -21.82 -15.91
N ILE A 298 10.80 -21.03 -16.54
CA ILE A 298 9.36 -21.34 -16.64
C ILE A 298 9.16 -22.72 -17.26
N THR A 299 9.84 -23.00 -18.37
CA THR A 299 9.76 -24.30 -19.06
C THR A 299 10.27 -25.45 -18.20
N SER A 300 11.29 -25.22 -17.38
CA SER A 300 11.84 -26.25 -16.48
C SER A 300 10.95 -26.57 -15.27
N ILE A 301 9.99 -25.71 -14.95
CA ILE A 301 9.10 -25.83 -13.80
C ILE A 301 7.71 -26.34 -14.22
N PHE A 302 7.19 -25.81 -15.32
CA PHE A 302 5.90 -26.17 -15.87
C PHE A 302 6.12 -27.06 -17.11
N GLU A 303 6.23 -28.34 -16.90
CA GLU A 303 6.35 -29.36 -17.98
C GLU A 303 5.09 -29.45 -18.85
#